data_9ce4a37037187c645fbf786ba96a0d3c
#
_entry.id   9ce4a37037187c645fbf786ba96a0d3c
#
_cell.length_a   1.000
_cell.length_b   1.000
_cell.length_c   1.000
_cell.angle_alpha   90.00
_cell.angle_beta   90.00
_cell.angle_gamma   90.00
#
_symmetry.space_group_name_H-M   'P 1'
#
loop_
_entity.id
_entity.type
_entity.pdbx_description
1 polymer ?
#
loop_
_entity_poly.entity_id
_entity_poly.type
_entity_poly.pdbx_seq_one_letter_code
_entity_poly.pdbx_strand_id
1 'polypeptide(L)'
;KKSISSITKDNIFVTVQQKNTKNGTYLLTHIVVSSPSQISSGLSYDSFGGKREYPTSYCKRNKDAVVTNGSYFSYDTGQPACAGLFIKNGKIVKDGTTTGSEVCLDIDGKLFTPQAGISAAKLLKQGVKDVFGTADPLLIQDGKKIDLASQHKINSYYYNRTGIAMVRPGEYYIITAGENNYRRGVSFAEMQSIFSDLGCSFARSLDGGGSSSLVVKNKLLNSPAGNAERPVVDFMAFSY
;
A
#
# COMPACT_ATOMS: atom_id res chain seq x y z
N LYS A 1 19.59 11.32 -11.82
CA LYS A 1 19.27 10.31 -10.78
C LYS A 1 19.00 8.99 -11.48
N LYS A 2 19.80 7.95 -11.18
CA LYS A 2 19.69 6.66 -11.87
C LYS A 2 18.48 5.89 -11.32
N SER A 3 17.57 5.44 -12.21
CA SER A 3 16.52 4.49 -11.84
C SER A 3 17.15 3.14 -11.53
N ILE A 4 16.73 2.50 -10.43
CA ILE A 4 17.18 1.16 -10.06
C ILE A 4 16.36 0.06 -10.71
N SER A 5 15.14 0.38 -11.17
CA SER A 5 14.27 -0.49 -11.95
C SER A 5 13.28 0.34 -12.76
N SER A 6 12.87 -0.17 -13.91
CA SER A 6 11.85 0.48 -14.75
C SER A 6 11.07 -0.54 -15.59
N ILE A 7 9.84 -0.18 -15.92
CA ILE A 7 8.99 -0.84 -16.92
C ILE A 7 8.47 0.25 -17.84
N THR A 8 8.58 0.03 -19.15
CA THR A 8 7.98 0.90 -20.17
C THR A 8 7.27 0.01 -21.17
N LYS A 9 5.94 0.00 -21.11
CA LYS A 9 5.04 -0.68 -22.03
C LYS A 9 3.88 0.25 -22.37
N ASP A 10 3.14 -0.02 -23.42
CA ASP A 10 2.04 0.84 -23.90
C ASP A 10 0.97 1.08 -22.83
N ASN A 11 0.76 0.12 -21.94
CA ASN A 11 -0.29 0.17 -20.91
C ASN A 11 0.22 0.40 -19.48
N ILE A 12 1.53 0.36 -19.24
CA ILE A 12 2.10 0.59 -17.91
C ILE A 12 3.51 1.20 -17.99
N PHE A 13 3.70 2.26 -17.20
CA PHE A 13 5.00 2.87 -16.98
C PHE A 13 5.35 2.80 -15.50
N VAL A 14 6.53 2.33 -15.19
CA VAL A 14 7.05 2.25 -13.81
C VAL A 14 8.48 2.75 -13.76
N THR A 15 8.78 3.59 -12.78
CA THR A 15 10.17 3.91 -12.41
C THR A 15 10.35 3.73 -10.91
N VAL A 16 11.49 3.18 -10.51
CA VAL A 16 11.88 3.05 -9.11
C VAL A 16 13.19 3.79 -8.89
N GLN A 17 13.20 4.73 -7.98
CA GLN A 17 14.38 5.53 -7.62
C GLN A 17 14.68 5.39 -6.14
N GLN A 18 15.94 5.20 -5.80
CA GLN A 18 16.38 5.31 -4.40
C GLN A 18 16.58 6.77 -4.05
N LYS A 19 16.07 7.17 -2.90
CA LYS A 19 16.18 8.51 -2.31
C LYS A 19 16.71 8.41 -0.88
N ASN A 20 17.27 9.52 -0.39
CA ASN A 20 17.71 9.63 0.99
C ASN A 20 16.63 10.30 1.86
N THR A 21 16.60 9.90 3.12
CA THR A 21 15.89 10.55 4.22
C THR A 21 16.90 11.16 5.18
N LYS A 22 16.43 11.77 6.27
CA LYS A 22 17.32 12.19 7.37
C LYS A 22 17.97 10.99 8.07
N ASN A 23 17.37 9.81 8.01
CA ASN A 23 17.81 8.63 8.74
C ASN A 23 17.67 7.34 7.93
N GLY A 24 18.22 7.32 6.73
CA GLY A 24 18.23 6.14 5.87
C GLY A 24 17.86 6.43 4.43
N THR A 25 17.30 5.44 3.76
CA THR A 25 16.87 5.52 2.36
C THR A 25 15.44 5.03 2.20
N TYR A 26 14.83 5.40 1.08
CA TYR A 26 13.56 4.81 0.62
C TYR A 26 13.56 4.64 -0.90
N LEU A 27 12.75 3.71 -1.35
CA LEU A 27 12.44 3.56 -2.76
C LEU A 27 11.18 4.36 -3.06
N LEU A 28 11.25 5.25 -4.05
CA LEU A 28 10.12 5.94 -4.63
C LEU A 28 9.75 5.26 -5.94
N THR A 29 8.59 4.65 -5.98
CA THR A 29 8.03 4.02 -7.18
C THR A 29 6.96 4.91 -7.76
N HIS A 30 7.11 5.32 -9.00
CA HIS A 30 6.10 6.03 -9.79
C HIS A 30 5.47 5.05 -10.76
N ILE A 31 4.15 4.98 -10.81
CA ILE A 31 3.38 4.02 -11.61
C ILE A 31 2.30 4.78 -12.36
N VAL A 32 2.27 4.61 -13.67
CA VAL A 32 1.19 5.09 -14.53
C VAL A 32 0.61 3.90 -15.28
N VAL A 33 -0.70 3.72 -15.19
CA VAL A 33 -1.45 2.66 -15.88
C VAL A 33 -2.52 3.26 -16.79
N SER A 34 -2.81 2.58 -17.89
CA SER A 34 -3.80 3.04 -18.88
C SER A 34 -5.24 2.64 -18.51
N SER A 35 -5.42 1.68 -17.60
CA SER A 35 -6.74 1.17 -17.20
C SER A 35 -6.85 1.02 -15.68
N PRO A 36 -8.00 1.37 -15.09
CA PRO A 36 -8.30 1.12 -13.68
C PRO A 36 -8.27 -0.38 -13.28
N SER A 37 -8.45 -1.27 -14.25
CA SER A 37 -8.38 -2.71 -14.00
C SER A 37 -6.97 -3.20 -13.67
N GLN A 38 -5.94 -2.41 -13.95
CA GLN A 38 -4.54 -2.76 -13.69
C GLN A 38 -4.11 -2.54 -12.23
N ILE A 39 -4.88 -1.81 -11.42
CA ILE A 39 -4.66 -1.70 -9.98
C ILE A 39 -5.67 -2.55 -9.23
N SER A 40 -5.21 -3.33 -8.27
CA SER A 40 -6.05 -4.20 -7.45
C SER A 40 -5.43 -4.44 -6.08
N SER A 41 -6.22 -4.99 -5.16
CA SER A 41 -5.68 -5.62 -3.96
C SER A 41 -6.05 -7.10 -3.95
N GLY A 42 -5.10 -7.96 -3.55
CA GLY A 42 -5.30 -9.40 -3.53
C GLY A 42 -4.96 -10.02 -2.20
N LEU A 43 -5.58 -11.16 -1.91
CA LEU A 43 -5.31 -11.94 -0.71
C LEU A 43 -4.20 -12.97 -0.95
N SER A 44 -3.45 -13.26 0.11
CA SER A 44 -2.54 -14.38 0.15
C SER A 44 -3.26 -15.70 -0.18
N TYR A 45 -2.79 -16.40 -1.21
CA TYR A 45 -3.43 -17.63 -1.72
C TYR A 45 -4.95 -17.50 -1.96
N ASP A 46 -5.42 -16.29 -2.30
CA ASP A 46 -6.83 -15.95 -2.57
C ASP A 46 -7.79 -16.26 -1.41
N SER A 47 -7.27 -16.32 -0.16
CA SER A 47 -8.03 -16.67 1.03
C SER A 47 -7.94 -15.60 2.12
N PHE A 48 -9.06 -15.29 2.76
CA PHE A 48 -9.12 -14.40 3.91
C PHE A 48 -8.72 -15.14 5.19
N GLY A 49 -7.45 -15.00 5.57
CA GLY A 49 -6.87 -15.70 6.70
C GLY A 49 -6.20 -17.03 6.33
N GLY A 50 -5.47 -17.60 7.28
CA GLY A 50 -4.73 -18.84 7.10
C GLY A 50 -3.26 -18.62 6.69
N LYS A 51 -2.83 -19.18 5.57
CA LYS A 51 -1.44 -19.11 5.14
C LYS A 51 -1.09 -17.71 4.61
N ARG A 52 0.07 -17.21 5.03
CA ARG A 52 0.66 -15.98 4.50
C ARG A 52 1.53 -16.31 3.28
N GLU A 53 1.58 -15.41 2.31
CA GLU A 53 2.31 -15.57 1.06
C GLU A 53 3.44 -14.53 0.97
N TYR A 54 4.58 -14.92 0.40
CA TYR A 54 5.65 -13.98 0.09
C TYR A 54 5.23 -13.04 -1.05
N PRO A 55 5.50 -11.73 -0.97
CA PRO A 55 5.22 -10.78 -2.05
C PRO A 55 5.79 -11.21 -3.40
N THR A 56 7.00 -11.78 -3.43
CA THR A 56 7.62 -12.32 -4.66
C THR A 56 6.84 -13.52 -5.23
N SER A 57 6.32 -14.39 -4.36
CA SER A 57 5.47 -15.52 -4.77
C SER A 57 4.15 -15.05 -5.35
N TYR A 58 3.49 -14.10 -4.66
CA TYR A 58 2.25 -13.50 -5.13
C TYR A 58 2.43 -12.82 -6.50
N CYS A 59 3.46 -11.99 -6.65
CA CYS A 59 3.78 -11.31 -7.90
C CYS A 59 3.98 -12.29 -9.06
N LYS A 60 4.73 -13.36 -8.84
CA LYS A 60 4.99 -14.41 -9.85
C LYS A 60 3.71 -15.18 -10.21
N ARG A 61 2.90 -15.55 -9.21
CA ARG A 61 1.66 -16.32 -9.38
C ARG A 61 0.63 -15.54 -10.20
N ASN A 62 0.49 -14.25 -9.94
CA ASN A 62 -0.47 -13.37 -10.61
C ASN A 62 0.10 -12.71 -11.87
N LYS A 63 1.40 -12.85 -12.15
CA LYS A 63 2.10 -12.21 -13.27
C LYS A 63 2.00 -10.68 -13.23
N ASP A 64 2.02 -10.10 -12.02
CA ASP A 64 1.95 -8.67 -11.81
C ASP A 64 3.26 -7.97 -12.18
N ALA A 65 3.16 -6.69 -12.55
CA ALA A 65 4.30 -5.83 -12.83
C ALA A 65 4.95 -5.32 -11.54
N VAL A 66 4.11 -4.89 -10.59
CA VAL A 66 4.51 -4.34 -9.28
C VAL A 66 3.59 -4.90 -8.20
N VAL A 67 4.18 -5.31 -7.08
CA VAL A 67 3.46 -5.74 -5.87
C VAL A 67 4.09 -5.09 -4.64
N THR A 68 3.26 -4.64 -3.71
CA THR A 68 3.67 -4.21 -2.37
C THR A 68 2.76 -4.85 -1.32
N ASN A 69 3.22 -4.92 -0.06
CA ASN A 69 2.39 -5.38 1.05
C ASN A 69 1.20 -4.44 1.30
N GLY A 70 0.17 -4.95 1.95
CA GLY A 70 -1.07 -4.22 2.25
C GLY A 70 -1.33 -4.04 3.75
N SER A 71 -2.30 -4.78 4.26
CA SER A 71 -2.86 -4.64 5.61
C SER A 71 -1.92 -5.07 6.74
N TYR A 72 -2.12 -4.49 7.90
CA TYR A 72 -1.77 -5.14 9.17
C TYR A 72 -2.46 -6.49 9.29
N PHE A 73 -1.86 -7.41 10.04
CA PHE A 73 -2.42 -8.74 10.24
C PHE A 73 -2.11 -9.32 11.63
N SER A 74 -2.96 -10.24 12.03
CA SER A 74 -2.75 -11.05 13.22
C SER A 74 -1.80 -12.22 12.91
N TYR A 75 -0.73 -12.36 13.70
CA TYR A 75 0.17 -13.51 13.58
C TYR A 75 -0.49 -14.83 13.95
N ASP A 76 -1.43 -14.79 14.88
CA ASP A 76 -2.09 -16.00 15.41
C ASP A 76 -3.08 -16.57 14.41
N THR A 77 -3.85 -15.71 13.75
CA THR A 77 -4.92 -16.14 12.82
C THR A 77 -4.52 -16.05 11.34
N GLY A 78 -3.45 -15.29 11.02
CA GLY A 78 -3.10 -14.97 9.64
C GLY A 78 -4.16 -14.15 8.92
N GLN A 79 -5.02 -13.45 9.65
CA GLN A 79 -6.07 -12.61 9.06
C GLN A 79 -5.63 -11.16 8.94
N PRO A 80 -6.00 -10.48 7.84
CA PRO A 80 -5.90 -9.03 7.77
C PRO A 80 -6.65 -8.39 8.95
N ALA A 81 -6.07 -7.32 9.48
CA ALA A 81 -6.56 -6.63 10.67
C ALA A 81 -6.75 -5.12 10.42
N CYS A 82 -7.21 -4.41 11.45
CA CYS A 82 -7.34 -2.95 11.49
C CYS A 82 -8.38 -2.36 10.53
N ALA A 83 -9.30 -3.17 9.98
CA ALA A 83 -10.46 -2.69 9.26
C ALA A 83 -11.73 -3.38 9.77
N GLY A 84 -12.84 -2.65 9.72
CA GLY A 84 -14.14 -3.19 10.12
C GLY A 84 -14.69 -4.20 9.12
N LEU A 85 -14.31 -4.06 7.85
CA LEU A 85 -14.74 -4.93 6.75
C LEU A 85 -13.61 -5.11 5.72
N PHE A 86 -13.74 -6.14 4.88
CA PHE A 86 -12.84 -6.36 3.74
C PHE A 86 -13.64 -6.74 2.49
N ILE A 87 -13.27 -6.13 1.37
CA ILE A 87 -13.81 -6.44 0.03
C ILE A 87 -12.63 -6.77 -0.87
N LYS A 88 -12.75 -7.80 -1.67
CA LYS A 88 -11.76 -8.19 -2.67
C LYS A 88 -12.44 -8.52 -3.99
N ASN A 89 -12.03 -7.82 -5.04
CA ASN A 89 -12.58 -7.97 -6.38
C ASN A 89 -14.12 -7.97 -6.41
N GLY A 90 -14.74 -6.99 -5.74
CA GLY A 90 -16.18 -6.81 -5.68
C GLY A 90 -16.93 -7.83 -4.79
N LYS A 91 -16.22 -8.65 -4.01
CA LYS A 91 -16.82 -9.62 -3.08
C LYS A 91 -16.52 -9.26 -1.64
N ILE A 92 -17.53 -9.30 -0.79
CA ILE A 92 -17.37 -9.15 0.66
C ILE A 92 -16.70 -10.41 1.19
N VAL A 93 -15.48 -10.27 1.74
CA VAL A 93 -14.73 -11.38 2.38
C VAL A 93 -14.79 -11.31 3.90
N LYS A 94 -15.02 -10.13 4.44
CA LYS A 94 -15.39 -9.89 5.84
C LYS A 94 -16.45 -8.80 5.85
N ASP A 95 -17.64 -9.10 6.33
CA ASP A 95 -18.73 -8.13 6.46
C ASP A 95 -18.56 -7.25 7.71
N GLY A 96 -19.16 -6.06 7.68
CA GLY A 96 -19.11 -5.10 8.76
C GLY A 96 -19.31 -3.67 8.30
N THR A 97 -18.82 -2.75 9.10
CA THR A 97 -18.83 -1.32 8.80
C THR A 97 -17.41 -0.74 8.89
N THR A 98 -17.17 0.31 8.13
CA THR A 98 -15.89 1.03 8.13
C THR A 98 -15.60 1.64 9.50
N THR A 99 -14.31 1.74 9.82
CA THR A 99 -13.80 2.35 11.06
C THR A 99 -13.01 3.65 10.80
N GLY A 100 -12.72 3.95 9.52
CA GLY A 100 -11.78 5.00 9.11
C GLY A 100 -10.34 4.49 8.97
N SER A 101 -10.12 3.19 9.21
CA SER A 101 -8.82 2.52 9.02
C SER A 101 -8.70 1.83 7.65
N GLU A 102 -9.72 1.96 6.82
CA GLU A 102 -9.78 1.32 5.51
C GLU A 102 -9.08 2.16 4.44
N VAL A 103 -8.50 1.46 3.48
CA VAL A 103 -8.18 1.96 2.14
C VAL A 103 -9.14 1.31 1.17
N CYS A 104 -9.92 2.13 0.48
CA CYS A 104 -10.84 1.72 -0.57
C CYS A 104 -10.22 1.98 -1.93
N LEU A 105 -10.42 1.04 -2.85
CA LEU A 105 -10.15 1.17 -4.27
C LEU A 105 -11.46 0.96 -5.03
N ASP A 106 -11.88 1.95 -5.81
CA ASP A 106 -13.08 1.81 -6.64
C ASP A 106 -12.78 1.30 -8.07
N ILE A 107 -13.84 1.08 -8.83
CA ILE A 107 -13.78 0.58 -10.22
C ILE A 107 -13.09 1.55 -11.18
N ASP A 108 -13.00 2.83 -10.83
CA ASP A 108 -12.33 3.86 -11.64
C ASP A 108 -10.85 4.03 -11.26
N GLY A 109 -10.36 3.25 -10.29
CA GLY A 109 -8.98 3.30 -9.83
C GLY A 109 -8.71 4.36 -8.76
N LYS A 110 -9.77 4.96 -8.19
CA LYS A 110 -9.62 5.94 -7.12
C LYS A 110 -9.32 5.26 -5.79
N LEU A 111 -8.28 5.75 -5.11
CA LEU A 111 -7.96 5.41 -3.72
C LEU A 111 -8.52 6.47 -2.77
N PHE A 112 -9.12 6.03 -1.67
CA PHE A 112 -9.62 6.91 -0.62
C PHE A 112 -9.80 6.17 0.71
N THR A 113 -9.91 6.91 1.81
CA THR A 113 -10.33 6.40 3.12
C THR A 113 -11.77 6.83 3.35
N PRO A 114 -12.70 5.90 3.61
CA PRO A 114 -14.09 6.23 3.88
C PRO A 114 -14.27 6.77 5.30
N GLN A 115 -15.38 7.45 5.54
CA GLN A 115 -15.83 7.74 6.89
C GLN A 115 -16.19 6.45 7.63
N ALA A 116 -16.15 6.48 8.96
CA ALA A 116 -16.60 5.35 9.79
C ALA A 116 -18.12 5.12 9.65
N GLY A 117 -18.55 3.87 9.84
CA GLY A 117 -19.97 3.50 9.87
C GLY A 117 -20.59 3.17 8.51
N ILE A 118 -19.82 3.06 7.44
CA ILE A 118 -20.33 2.68 6.11
C ILE A 118 -20.28 1.16 5.97
N SER A 119 -21.41 0.53 5.60
CA SER A 119 -21.48 -0.93 5.39
C SER A 119 -20.78 -1.38 4.10
N ALA A 120 -20.32 -2.63 4.07
CA ALA A 120 -19.71 -3.23 2.89
C ALA A 120 -20.66 -3.19 1.67
N ALA A 121 -21.96 -3.49 1.87
CA ALA A 121 -22.97 -3.43 0.80
C ALA A 121 -23.11 -2.01 0.21
N LYS A 122 -23.03 -0.97 1.06
CA LYS A 122 -23.07 0.42 0.59
C LYS A 122 -21.83 0.79 -0.22
N LEU A 123 -20.65 0.37 0.21
CA LEU A 123 -19.40 0.59 -0.54
C LEU A 123 -19.44 -0.09 -1.92
N LEU A 124 -19.94 -1.33 -2.00
CA LEU A 124 -20.11 -2.02 -3.30
C LEU A 124 -21.06 -1.25 -4.23
N LYS A 125 -22.18 -0.73 -3.72
CA LYS A 125 -23.11 0.09 -4.52
C LYS A 125 -22.48 1.41 -5.00
N GLN A 126 -21.45 1.89 -4.30
CA GLN A 126 -20.68 3.08 -4.67
C GLN A 126 -19.52 2.76 -5.64
N GLY A 127 -19.40 1.52 -6.10
CA GLY A 127 -18.35 1.10 -7.04
C GLY A 127 -17.04 0.70 -6.39
N VAL A 128 -16.97 0.56 -5.05
CA VAL A 128 -15.76 0.06 -4.40
C VAL A 128 -15.57 -1.42 -4.71
N LYS A 129 -14.40 -1.77 -5.25
CA LYS A 129 -14.07 -3.17 -5.60
C LYS A 129 -13.14 -3.84 -4.60
N ASP A 130 -12.27 -3.07 -3.93
CA ASP A 130 -11.34 -3.59 -2.94
C ASP A 130 -11.32 -2.71 -1.70
N VAL A 131 -11.25 -3.35 -0.54
CA VAL A 131 -11.03 -2.72 0.77
C VAL A 131 -10.03 -3.53 1.55
N PHE A 132 -9.04 -2.86 2.10
CA PHE A 132 -8.05 -3.42 3.01
C PHE A 132 -7.78 -2.40 4.14
N GLY A 133 -7.02 -2.77 5.16
CA GLY A 133 -6.93 -1.97 6.37
C GLY A 133 -5.55 -1.79 6.94
N THR A 134 -5.36 -0.66 7.61
CA THR A 134 -4.09 -0.31 8.27
C THR A 134 -4.36 0.47 9.55
N ALA A 135 -3.54 0.24 10.58
CA ALA A 135 -3.54 1.05 11.79
C ALA A 135 -2.76 2.37 11.62
N ASP A 136 -1.95 2.46 10.57
CA ASP A 136 -1.11 3.63 10.32
C ASP A 136 -1.93 4.81 9.74
N PRO A 137 -1.43 6.05 9.87
CA PRO A 137 -2.24 7.23 9.59
C PRO A 137 -2.58 7.41 8.11
N LEU A 138 -3.75 8.00 7.89
CA LEU A 138 -4.06 8.71 6.68
C LEU A 138 -3.16 9.96 6.60
N LEU A 139 -2.52 10.18 5.47
CA LEU A 139 -1.55 11.25 5.27
C LEU A 139 -2.14 12.42 4.47
N ILE A 140 -2.84 12.09 3.38
CA ILE A 140 -3.46 13.06 2.48
C ILE A 140 -4.84 12.52 2.06
N GLN A 141 -5.84 13.39 2.09
CA GLN A 141 -7.18 13.13 1.57
C GLN A 141 -7.67 14.36 0.80
N ASP A 142 -8.20 14.16 -0.40
CA ASP A 142 -8.70 15.21 -1.28
C ASP A 142 -7.69 16.37 -1.49
N GLY A 143 -6.41 16.00 -1.62
CA GLY A 143 -5.29 16.92 -1.81
C GLY A 143 -4.86 17.70 -0.55
N LYS A 144 -5.46 17.43 0.59
CA LYS A 144 -5.16 18.13 1.85
C LYS A 144 -4.37 17.23 2.80
N LYS A 145 -3.30 17.78 3.37
CA LYS A 145 -2.56 17.12 4.45
C LYS A 145 -3.47 16.95 5.67
N ILE A 146 -3.42 15.75 6.26
CA ILE A 146 -4.13 15.45 7.50
C ILE A 146 -3.26 15.85 8.70
N ASP A 147 -3.87 16.34 9.76
CA ASP A 147 -3.16 16.61 11.01
C ASP A 147 -2.69 15.30 11.67
N LEU A 148 -1.42 15.00 11.53
CA LEU A 148 -0.83 13.78 12.08
C LEU A 148 -0.76 13.78 13.61
N ALA A 149 -0.68 14.95 14.25
CA ALA A 149 -0.63 15.06 15.71
C ALA A 149 -1.92 14.55 16.35
N SER A 150 -3.07 14.70 15.69
CA SER A 150 -4.36 14.18 16.13
C SER A 150 -4.53 12.67 15.92
N GLN A 151 -3.75 12.06 15.01
CA GLN A 151 -3.89 10.66 14.63
C GLN A 151 -2.85 9.73 15.24
N HIS A 152 -1.60 10.19 15.41
CA HIS A 152 -0.50 9.33 15.78
C HIS A 152 0.59 10.06 16.59
N LYS A 153 0.86 9.57 17.81
CA LYS A 153 1.84 10.20 18.73
C LYS A 153 3.29 10.07 18.27
N ILE A 154 3.60 9.13 17.36
CA ILE A 154 4.97 8.82 16.93
C ILE A 154 5.21 9.16 15.44
N ASN A 155 4.53 10.17 14.93
CA ASN A 155 4.60 10.57 13.53
C ASN A 155 6.00 11.03 13.06
N SER A 156 6.87 11.41 14.00
CA SER A 156 8.26 11.83 13.72
C SER A 156 9.28 10.68 13.77
N TYR A 157 8.92 9.49 14.21
CA TYR A 157 9.86 8.37 14.31
C TYR A 157 10.17 7.79 12.94
N TYR A 158 11.47 7.61 12.68
CA TYR A 158 11.96 6.92 11.48
C TYR A 158 11.81 5.42 11.63
N TYR A 159 11.28 4.80 10.61
CA TYR A 159 11.01 3.37 10.60
C TYR A 159 10.93 2.81 9.18
N ASN A 160 11.00 1.48 9.05
CA ASN A 160 10.62 0.80 7.80
C ASN A 160 9.11 1.00 7.58
N ARG A 161 8.75 1.58 6.46
CA ARG A 161 7.35 1.90 6.17
C ARG A 161 7.02 1.61 4.71
N THR A 162 5.77 1.32 4.48
CA THR A 162 5.18 1.29 3.15
C THR A 162 4.10 2.36 3.09
N GLY A 163 4.10 3.16 2.04
CA GLY A 163 3.04 4.13 1.77
C GLY A 163 2.53 4.00 0.36
N ILE A 164 1.22 4.13 0.20
CA ILE A 164 0.55 4.20 -1.12
C ILE A 164 -0.05 5.58 -1.30
N ALA A 165 0.09 6.14 -2.50
CA ALA A 165 -0.49 7.43 -2.84
C ALA A 165 -1.01 7.45 -4.27
N MET A 166 -1.95 8.35 -4.53
CA MET A 166 -2.55 8.57 -5.82
C MET A 166 -2.50 10.07 -6.15
N VAL A 167 -2.00 10.42 -7.33
CA VAL A 167 -2.15 11.78 -7.88
C VAL A 167 -3.58 11.95 -8.40
N ARG A 168 -3.98 11.05 -9.28
CA ARG A 168 -5.31 10.87 -9.86
C ARG A 168 -5.48 9.39 -10.24
N PRO A 169 -6.69 8.91 -10.50
CA PRO A 169 -6.87 7.57 -11.07
C PRO A 169 -5.94 7.34 -12.27
N GLY A 170 -5.21 6.22 -12.25
CA GLY A 170 -4.21 5.88 -13.26
C GLY A 170 -2.77 6.33 -12.94
N GLU A 171 -2.56 7.19 -11.93
CA GLU A 171 -1.21 7.65 -11.55
C GLU A 171 -0.99 7.54 -10.05
N TYR A 172 -0.01 6.71 -9.66
CA TYR A 172 0.21 6.32 -8.27
C TYR A 172 1.69 6.40 -7.89
N TYR A 173 1.94 6.54 -6.60
CA TYR A 173 3.25 6.43 -5.99
C TYR A 173 3.25 5.41 -4.85
N ILE A 174 4.37 4.69 -4.72
CA ILE A 174 4.65 3.87 -3.55
C ILE A 174 5.96 4.36 -2.93
N ILE A 175 5.96 4.55 -1.62
CA ILE A 175 7.18 4.67 -0.81
C ILE A 175 7.39 3.34 -0.12
N THR A 176 8.57 2.73 -0.31
CA THR A 176 9.02 1.59 0.46
C THR A 176 10.32 1.97 1.14
N ALA A 177 10.23 2.29 2.42
CA ALA A 177 11.37 2.64 3.22
C ALA A 177 11.79 1.44 4.06
N GLY A 178 13.03 1.06 3.96
CA GLY A 178 13.54 -0.06 4.72
C GLY A 178 14.97 -0.37 4.35
N GLU A 179 15.80 -0.35 5.37
CA GLU A 179 17.10 -0.96 5.40
C GLU A 179 17.02 -2.11 6.41
N ASN A 180 18.04 -2.93 6.53
CA ASN A 180 18.08 -4.06 7.47
C ASN A 180 17.80 -3.71 8.94
N ASN A 181 17.79 -2.42 9.28
CA ASN A 181 17.51 -1.91 10.61
C ASN A 181 16.11 -1.29 10.68
N TYR A 182 15.30 -1.74 11.63
CA TYR A 182 13.92 -1.28 11.83
C TYR A 182 13.78 0.21 12.11
N ARG A 183 14.79 0.87 12.67
CA ARG A 183 14.77 2.29 13.03
C ARG A 183 15.37 3.20 11.97
N ARG A 184 15.58 2.69 10.78
CA ARG A 184 16.03 3.46 9.61
C ARG A 184 14.94 3.45 8.55
N GLY A 185 14.74 4.59 7.89
CA GLY A 185 13.72 4.70 6.87
C GLY A 185 13.10 6.08 6.83
N VAL A 186 11.78 6.17 6.98
CA VAL A 186 11.02 7.42 6.83
C VAL A 186 10.04 7.61 8.00
N SER A 187 9.84 8.86 8.44
CA SER A 187 8.75 9.19 9.36
C SER A 187 7.44 9.41 8.61
N PHE A 188 6.30 9.34 9.32
CA PHE A 188 5.00 9.66 8.72
C PHE A 188 4.95 11.12 8.21
N ALA A 189 5.52 12.05 8.98
CA ALA A 189 5.58 13.47 8.59
C ALA A 189 6.41 13.68 7.32
N GLU A 190 7.55 13.00 7.20
CA GLU A 190 8.38 13.05 6.00
C GLU A 190 7.68 12.40 4.80
N MET A 191 7.06 11.24 4.99
CA MET A 191 6.27 10.56 3.96
C MET A 191 5.11 11.44 3.45
N GLN A 192 4.38 12.09 4.36
CA GLN A 192 3.32 13.04 4.03
C GLN A 192 3.84 14.21 3.18
N SER A 193 5.00 14.77 3.56
CA SER A 193 5.61 15.87 2.81
C SER A 193 6.03 15.42 1.40
N ILE A 194 6.66 14.25 1.29
CA ILE A 194 7.08 13.70 -0.01
C ILE A 194 5.86 13.52 -0.94
N PHE A 195 4.78 12.89 -0.47
CA PHE A 195 3.59 12.70 -1.28
C PHE A 195 2.87 14.01 -1.62
N SER A 196 2.87 14.97 -0.70
CA SER A 196 2.30 16.29 -0.96
C SER A 196 3.09 17.05 -2.04
N ASP A 197 4.43 17.00 -1.99
CA ASP A 197 5.29 17.66 -2.97
C ASP A 197 5.17 17.01 -4.38
N LEU A 198 4.75 15.76 -4.43
CA LEU A 198 4.42 15.04 -5.67
C LEU A 198 3.02 15.32 -6.20
N GLY A 199 2.23 16.16 -5.52
CA GLY A 199 0.88 16.54 -5.93
C GLY A 199 -0.17 15.44 -5.71
N CYS A 200 0.07 14.52 -4.77
CA CYS A 200 -0.87 13.44 -4.50
C CYS A 200 -2.17 13.96 -3.88
N SER A 201 -3.30 13.49 -4.40
CA SER A 201 -4.64 13.77 -3.87
C SER A 201 -5.03 12.86 -2.72
N PHE A 202 -4.43 11.67 -2.64
CA PHE A 202 -4.58 10.69 -1.58
C PHE A 202 -3.23 10.10 -1.20
N ALA A 203 -3.01 9.86 0.09
CA ALA A 203 -1.87 9.08 0.56
C ALA A 203 -2.17 8.45 1.93
N ARG A 204 -1.74 7.21 2.11
CA ARG A 204 -1.85 6.50 3.38
C ARG A 204 -0.65 5.60 3.63
N SER A 205 -0.23 5.50 4.90
CA SER A 205 0.74 4.49 5.32
C SER A 205 0.05 3.13 5.47
N LEU A 206 0.72 2.09 5.01
CA LEU A 206 0.32 0.68 5.10
C LEU A 206 1.14 -0.03 6.20
N ASP A 207 1.00 -1.36 6.31
CA ASP A 207 1.84 -2.12 7.23
C ASP A 207 3.32 -1.91 6.94
N GLY A 208 4.09 -1.77 7.99
CA GLY A 208 5.51 -1.42 7.95
C GLY A 208 6.41 -2.50 8.53
N GLY A 209 7.56 -2.06 9.03
CA GLY A 209 8.53 -2.95 9.64
C GLY A 209 9.03 -4.03 8.68
N GLY A 210 9.06 -5.27 9.14
CA GLY A 210 9.48 -6.40 8.33
C GLY A 210 8.53 -6.77 7.19
N SER A 211 7.29 -6.24 7.19
CA SER A 211 6.34 -6.43 6.09
C SER A 211 6.60 -5.53 4.90
N SER A 212 7.32 -4.41 5.08
CA SER A 212 7.63 -3.48 4.00
C SER A 212 8.34 -4.17 2.85
N SER A 213 7.69 -4.23 1.70
CA SER A 213 8.18 -4.94 0.52
C SER A 213 7.76 -4.25 -0.76
N LEU A 214 8.68 -4.21 -1.71
CA LEU A 214 8.45 -3.76 -3.09
C LEU A 214 8.99 -4.81 -4.04
N VAL A 215 8.12 -5.42 -4.80
CA VAL A 215 8.47 -6.39 -5.84
C VAL A 215 8.18 -5.78 -7.21
N VAL A 216 9.15 -5.80 -8.09
CA VAL A 216 9.03 -5.39 -9.49
C VAL A 216 9.62 -6.47 -10.39
N LYS A 217 8.87 -6.91 -11.39
CA LYS A 217 9.31 -8.00 -12.30
C LYS A 217 9.76 -9.25 -11.52
N ASN A 218 8.98 -9.66 -10.54
CA ASN A 218 9.24 -10.81 -9.65
C ASN A 218 10.51 -10.69 -8.77
N LYS A 219 11.11 -9.51 -8.66
CA LYS A 219 12.29 -9.26 -7.82
C LYS A 219 11.95 -8.34 -6.66
N LEU A 220 12.27 -8.76 -5.45
CA LEU A 220 12.25 -7.89 -4.26
C LEU A 220 13.35 -6.84 -4.41
N LEU A 221 12.99 -5.56 -4.33
CA LEU A 221 13.92 -4.45 -4.56
C LEU A 221 14.46 -3.80 -3.29
N ASN A 222 13.69 -3.84 -2.19
CA ASN A 222 14.15 -3.30 -0.90
C ASN A 222 14.87 -4.36 -0.07
N SER A 223 15.65 -3.91 0.90
CA SER A 223 16.24 -4.76 1.94
C SER A 223 15.29 -4.82 3.13
N PRO A 224 14.56 -5.93 3.34
CA PRO A 224 13.58 -6.00 4.42
C PRO A 224 14.26 -5.96 5.79
N ALA A 225 13.56 -5.40 6.77
CA ALA A 225 13.99 -5.49 8.16
C ALA A 225 14.08 -6.96 8.59
N GLY A 226 15.19 -7.32 9.25
CA GLY A 226 15.46 -8.71 9.61
C GLY A 226 16.13 -9.54 8.51
N ASN A 227 16.58 -8.91 7.43
CA ASN A 227 17.33 -9.52 6.31
C ASN A 227 16.60 -10.60 5.51
N ALA A 228 15.28 -10.74 5.69
CA ALA A 228 14.49 -11.73 4.97
C ALA A 228 13.13 -11.16 4.56
N GLU A 229 12.66 -11.54 3.37
CA GLU A 229 11.30 -11.27 2.94
C GLU A 229 10.32 -11.93 3.91
N ARG A 230 9.30 -11.17 4.33
CA ARG A 230 8.26 -11.68 5.24
C ARG A 230 7.02 -12.06 4.43
N PRO A 231 6.43 -13.24 4.68
CA PRO A 231 5.12 -13.56 4.14
C PRO A 231 4.04 -12.71 4.84
N VAL A 232 3.13 -12.14 4.04
CA VAL A 232 2.07 -11.24 4.47
C VAL A 232 0.70 -11.77 4.04
N VAL A 233 -0.38 -11.07 4.38
CA VAL A 233 -1.76 -11.57 4.22
C VAL A 233 -2.48 -11.02 2.99
N ASP A 234 -2.11 -9.82 2.55
CA ASP A 234 -2.67 -9.21 1.34
C ASP A 234 -1.70 -8.20 0.72
N PHE A 235 -2.02 -7.77 -0.47
CA PHE A 235 -1.14 -7.04 -1.36
C PHE A 235 -1.89 -5.94 -2.10
N MET A 236 -1.17 -4.86 -2.44
CA MET A 236 -1.50 -3.99 -3.55
C MET A 236 -0.72 -4.42 -4.77
N ALA A 237 -1.38 -4.52 -5.91
CA ALA A 237 -0.79 -5.02 -7.14
C ALA A 237 -1.13 -4.15 -8.35
N PHE A 238 -0.18 -4.09 -9.28
CA PHE A 238 -0.33 -3.43 -10.58
C PHE A 238 0.03 -4.44 -11.67
N SER A 239 -0.92 -4.77 -12.52
CA SER A 239 -0.73 -5.73 -13.61
C SER A 239 -0.22 -5.07 -14.90
N TYR A 240 0.32 -5.91 -15.78
CA TYR A 240 0.68 -5.49 -17.13
C TYR A 240 -0.54 -5.18 -17.97
#